data_15db963cf1d9101a577f7f7451c91d90
#
_entry.id   15db963cf1d9101a577f7f7451c91d90
#
_cell.length_a   1.000
_cell.length_b   1.000
_cell.length_c   1.000
_cell.angle_alpha   90.00
_cell.angle_beta   90.00
_cell.angle_gamma   90.00
#
_symmetry.space_group_name_H-M   'P 1'
#
loop_
_entity.id
_entity.type
_entity.pdbx_description
1 polymer ?
#
loop_
_entity_poly.entity_id
_entity_poly.type
_entity_poly.pdbx_seq_one_letter_code
_entity_poly.pdbx_strand_id
1 'polypeptide(L)'
;MSLSEWKESLIRYIIQRRGLLFGEFILKSKRKSPYFFNLANLINDGEGLQKTAESFSDTIQEMGLDTFDYIHGPAYKGIPLAGAIAMVILQKQKINKRWGYDRKESKGHGVAEEAWLVGEIRNGDRIILVDDVITTGLTKVKNIEKLEKYSKKANLQFKGIVIFLDRQEKDTEGNNPITYLEKKGLKVYSILKIREVVEFLKDDLINDAQYQNFQDYFEEYGT
;
A
#
# COMPACT_ATOMS: atom_id res chain seq x y z
N MET A 1 -19.82 -5.98 10.66
CA MET A 1 -18.90 -7.12 10.89
C MET A 1 -17.87 -6.67 11.88
N SER A 2 -17.60 -7.45 12.94
CA SER A 2 -16.52 -7.15 13.86
C SER A 2 -15.17 -7.28 13.15
N LEU A 3 -14.24 -6.37 13.43
CA LEU A 3 -12.85 -6.50 13.00
C LEU A 3 -12.23 -7.74 13.65
N SER A 4 -11.21 -8.31 13.03
CA SER A 4 -10.38 -9.33 13.68
C SER A 4 -9.49 -8.70 14.73
N GLU A 5 -9.16 -9.44 15.80
CA GLU A 5 -8.32 -8.94 16.90
C GLU A 5 -6.99 -8.35 16.43
N TRP A 6 -6.37 -8.94 15.41
CA TRP A 6 -5.10 -8.42 14.89
C TRP A 6 -5.28 -7.06 14.19
N LYS A 7 -6.41 -6.82 13.49
CA LYS A 7 -6.71 -5.51 12.88
C LYS A 7 -7.01 -4.46 13.94
N GLU A 8 -7.73 -4.80 14.99
CA GLU A 8 -7.98 -3.90 16.11
C GLU A 8 -6.66 -3.49 16.79
N SER A 9 -5.78 -4.46 17.06
CA SER A 9 -4.45 -4.20 17.60
C SER A 9 -3.61 -3.32 16.66
N LEU A 10 -3.69 -3.55 15.35
CA LEU A 10 -3.01 -2.74 14.35
C LEU A 10 -3.54 -1.30 14.34
N ILE A 11 -4.86 -1.09 14.40
CA ILE A 11 -5.45 0.25 14.45
C ILE A 11 -4.97 1.02 15.67
N ARG A 12 -4.99 0.41 16.87
CA ARG A 12 -4.47 1.04 18.09
C ARG A 12 -2.99 1.41 17.96
N TYR A 13 -2.19 0.52 17.37
CA TYR A 13 -0.78 0.77 17.10
C TYR A 13 -0.57 1.95 16.14
N ILE A 14 -1.35 2.05 15.07
CA ILE A 14 -1.28 3.17 14.12
C ILE A 14 -1.57 4.50 14.81
N ILE A 15 -2.56 4.55 15.69
CA ILE A 15 -2.90 5.75 16.47
C ILE A 15 -1.74 6.12 17.42
N GLN A 16 -1.25 5.15 18.19
CA GLN A 16 -0.13 5.35 19.12
C GLN A 16 1.11 5.90 18.41
N ARG A 17 1.40 5.42 17.22
CA ARG A 17 2.54 5.85 16.39
C ARG A 17 2.27 7.13 15.59
N ARG A 18 1.09 7.73 15.75
CA ARG A 18 0.66 8.90 14.97
C ARG A 18 0.71 8.66 13.46
N GLY A 19 0.49 7.43 13.03
CA GLY A 19 0.35 7.04 11.62
C GLY A 19 -0.99 7.50 11.03
N LEU A 20 -2.03 7.62 11.87
CA LEU A 20 -3.30 8.23 11.54
C LEU A 20 -3.58 9.37 12.52
N LEU A 21 -3.90 10.53 11.99
CA LEU A 21 -4.22 11.75 12.73
C LEU A 21 -5.62 12.22 12.34
N PHE A 22 -6.36 12.73 13.32
CA PHE A 22 -7.68 13.35 13.12
C PHE A 22 -7.59 14.86 13.27
N GLY A 23 -8.33 15.61 12.45
CA GLY A 23 -8.30 17.07 12.41
C GLY A 23 -8.54 17.58 10.99
N GLU A 24 -8.24 18.84 10.73
CA GLU A 24 -8.36 19.44 9.40
C GLU A 24 -7.00 19.39 8.67
N PHE A 25 -6.96 18.69 7.54
CA PHE A 25 -5.75 18.54 6.73
C PHE A 25 -6.01 18.90 5.28
N ILE A 26 -5.13 19.70 4.68
CA ILE A 26 -5.16 19.99 3.25
C ILE A 26 -4.32 18.94 2.53
N LEU A 27 -4.97 18.10 1.73
CA LEU A 27 -4.31 17.06 0.94
C LEU A 27 -3.61 17.65 -0.30
N LYS A 28 -2.77 16.86 -0.97
CA LYS A 28 -2.16 17.25 -2.27
C LYS A 28 -3.20 17.59 -3.34
N SER A 29 -4.38 16.99 -3.27
CA SER A 29 -5.54 17.27 -4.10
C SER A 29 -6.24 18.60 -3.78
N LYS A 30 -5.76 19.35 -2.78
CA LYS A 30 -6.36 20.56 -2.19
C LYS A 30 -7.69 20.31 -1.45
N ARG A 31 -8.11 19.07 -1.29
CA ARG A 31 -9.27 18.70 -0.47
C ARG A 31 -8.95 18.91 1.01
N LYS A 32 -9.94 19.40 1.77
CA LYS A 32 -9.90 19.38 3.23
C LYS A 32 -10.33 18.01 3.70
N SER A 33 -9.45 17.29 4.38
CA SER A 33 -9.70 15.96 4.89
C SER A 33 -9.79 15.96 6.42
N PRO A 34 -10.73 15.23 7.03
CA PRO A 34 -10.84 15.13 8.48
C PRO A 34 -9.77 14.22 9.08
N TYR A 35 -8.90 13.63 8.27
CA TYR A 35 -7.81 12.78 8.73
C TYR A 35 -6.58 12.88 7.83
N PHE A 36 -5.43 12.50 8.38
CA PHE A 36 -4.18 12.36 7.62
C PHE A 36 -3.50 11.04 7.96
N PHE A 37 -3.21 10.23 6.94
CA PHE A 37 -2.46 8.99 7.09
C PHE A 37 -1.01 9.18 6.64
N ASN A 38 -0.08 8.79 7.51
CA ASN A 38 1.36 8.87 7.24
C ASN A 38 2.07 7.57 7.62
N LEU A 39 2.27 6.69 6.64
CA LEU A 39 2.99 5.44 6.84
C LEU A 39 4.43 5.66 7.34
N ALA A 40 5.08 6.78 7.01
CA ALA A 40 6.46 7.04 7.45
C ALA A 40 6.60 7.03 8.97
N ASN A 41 5.55 7.41 9.71
CA ASN A 41 5.56 7.35 11.17
C ASN A 41 5.50 5.90 11.70
N LEU A 42 5.00 4.96 10.89
CA LEU A 42 4.91 3.55 11.26
C LEU A 42 6.22 2.79 11.00
N ILE A 43 7.00 3.24 10.03
CA ILE A 43 8.21 2.54 9.55
C ILE A 43 9.50 3.30 9.87
N ASN A 44 9.48 4.19 10.85
CA ASN A 44 10.63 5.05 11.20
C ASN A 44 11.64 4.39 12.17
N ASP A 45 11.34 3.18 12.62
CA ASP A 45 12.25 2.33 13.40
C ASP A 45 12.04 0.85 13.07
N GLY A 46 12.88 -0.03 13.62
CA GLY A 46 12.87 -1.46 13.34
C GLY A 46 11.59 -2.16 13.78
N GLU A 47 11.06 -1.83 14.96
CA GLU A 47 9.81 -2.42 15.47
C GLU A 47 8.63 -2.05 14.58
N GLY A 48 8.52 -0.79 14.23
CA GLY A 48 7.44 -0.28 13.38
C GLY A 48 7.50 -0.86 11.97
N LEU A 49 8.69 -0.94 11.39
CA LEU A 49 8.89 -1.55 10.08
C LEU A 49 8.53 -3.05 10.11
N GLN A 50 8.92 -3.77 11.17
CA GLN A 50 8.58 -5.17 11.35
C GLN A 50 7.07 -5.39 11.45
N LYS A 51 6.37 -4.68 12.37
CA LYS A 51 4.91 -4.80 12.54
C LYS A 51 4.14 -4.44 11.26
N THR A 52 4.59 -3.40 10.57
CA THR A 52 4.01 -3.02 9.28
C THR A 52 4.21 -4.14 8.25
N ALA A 53 5.41 -4.70 8.13
CA ALA A 53 5.69 -5.79 7.21
C ALA A 53 4.93 -7.09 7.57
N GLU A 54 4.71 -7.35 8.85
CA GLU A 54 3.89 -8.47 9.31
C GLU A 54 2.44 -8.34 8.85
N SER A 55 1.82 -7.16 8.97
CA SER A 55 0.45 -6.94 8.49
C SER A 55 0.31 -7.09 6.98
N PHE A 56 1.34 -6.68 6.21
CA PHE A 56 1.40 -6.98 4.77
C PHE A 56 1.53 -8.47 4.52
N SER A 57 2.42 -9.17 5.25
CA SER A 57 2.65 -10.60 5.09
C SER A 57 1.38 -11.41 5.35
N ASP A 58 0.62 -11.06 6.39
CA ASP A 58 -0.63 -11.74 6.74
C ASP A 58 -1.69 -11.54 5.64
N THR A 59 -1.83 -10.33 5.10
CA THR A 59 -2.72 -10.05 3.95
C THR A 59 -2.27 -10.77 2.67
N ILE A 60 -0.96 -10.84 2.41
CA ILE A 60 -0.38 -11.55 1.27
C ILE A 60 -0.59 -13.07 1.43
N GLN A 61 -0.56 -13.60 2.65
CA GLN A 61 -0.85 -15.00 2.90
C GLN A 61 -2.28 -15.37 2.52
N GLU A 62 -3.25 -14.47 2.74
CA GLU A 62 -4.64 -14.66 2.29
C GLU A 62 -4.77 -14.70 0.76
N MET A 63 -3.86 -14.03 0.04
CA MET A 63 -3.80 -14.11 -1.43
C MET A 63 -3.23 -15.43 -1.95
N GLY A 64 -2.51 -16.17 -1.13
CA GLY A 64 -1.74 -17.35 -1.48
C GLY A 64 -0.28 -17.03 -1.85
N LEU A 65 0.65 -17.53 -1.03
CA LEU A 65 2.08 -17.27 -1.19
C LEU A 65 2.69 -17.90 -2.46
N ASP A 66 2.05 -18.91 -3.02
CA ASP A 66 2.44 -19.58 -4.26
C ASP A 66 1.99 -18.84 -5.54
N THR A 67 1.19 -17.79 -5.39
CA THR A 67 0.62 -17.05 -6.53
C THR A 67 1.57 -16.04 -7.15
N PHE A 68 2.69 -15.69 -6.48
CA PHE A 68 3.66 -14.72 -6.96
C PHE A 68 5.11 -15.14 -6.65
N ASP A 69 6.07 -14.51 -7.34
CA ASP A 69 7.50 -14.82 -7.29
C ASP A 69 8.34 -13.61 -6.83
N TYR A 70 7.80 -12.39 -7.04
CA TYR A 70 8.52 -11.15 -6.85
C TYR A 70 7.66 -10.06 -6.20
N ILE A 71 8.25 -9.36 -5.21
CA ILE A 71 7.64 -8.23 -4.51
C ILE A 71 8.27 -6.94 -5.02
N HIS A 72 7.48 -6.06 -5.62
CA HIS A 72 7.94 -4.75 -6.08
C HIS A 72 7.48 -3.63 -5.16
N GLY A 73 8.45 -2.84 -4.65
CA GLY A 73 8.21 -1.67 -3.82
C GLY A 73 8.53 -0.37 -4.57
N PRO A 74 7.53 0.36 -5.09
CA PRO A 74 7.77 1.63 -5.76
C PRO A 74 8.48 2.67 -4.87
N ALA A 75 9.41 3.44 -5.43
CA ALA A 75 10.11 4.47 -4.69
C ALA A 75 9.15 5.58 -4.20
N TYR A 76 9.24 6.01 -2.92
CA TYR A 76 10.33 5.69 -1.98
C TYR A 76 9.86 4.77 -0.83
N LYS A 77 8.62 4.89 -0.33
CA LYS A 77 8.13 4.14 0.83
C LYS A 77 8.01 2.63 0.56
N GLY A 78 7.72 2.25 -0.69
CA GLY A 78 7.69 0.84 -1.08
C GLY A 78 9.03 0.13 -0.96
N ILE A 79 10.17 0.86 -1.02
CA ILE A 79 11.50 0.25 -0.95
C ILE A 79 11.71 -0.50 0.38
N PRO A 80 11.67 0.16 1.55
CA PRO A 80 11.83 -0.54 2.82
C PRO A 80 10.72 -1.58 3.06
N LEU A 81 9.49 -1.30 2.59
CA LEU A 81 8.39 -2.25 2.73
C LEU A 81 8.66 -3.57 2.00
N ALA A 82 9.02 -3.52 0.72
CA ALA A 82 9.23 -4.75 -0.06
C ALA A 82 10.32 -5.64 0.54
N GLY A 83 11.42 -5.04 1.00
CA GLY A 83 12.50 -5.77 1.68
C GLY A 83 12.07 -6.38 3.01
N ALA A 84 11.39 -5.59 3.85
CA ALA A 84 10.91 -6.07 5.15
C ALA A 84 9.84 -7.16 4.99
N ILE A 85 8.91 -7.03 4.04
CA ILE A 85 7.89 -8.05 3.74
C ILE A 85 8.55 -9.35 3.28
N ALA A 86 9.52 -9.29 2.37
CA ALA A 86 10.25 -10.48 1.92
C ALA A 86 10.96 -11.19 3.08
N MET A 87 11.58 -10.42 3.99
CA MET A 87 12.23 -10.94 5.20
C MET A 87 11.22 -11.59 6.14
N VAL A 88 10.08 -10.95 6.40
CA VAL A 88 9.02 -11.51 7.28
C VAL A 88 8.43 -12.80 6.70
N ILE A 89 8.15 -12.84 5.39
CA ILE A 89 7.69 -14.07 4.72
C ILE A 89 8.70 -15.19 4.88
N LEU A 90 10.00 -14.91 4.71
CA LEU A 90 11.04 -15.90 4.93
C LEU A 90 11.09 -16.39 6.39
N GLN A 91 10.97 -15.49 7.35
CA GLN A 91 11.02 -15.83 8.78
C GLN A 91 9.81 -16.63 9.25
N LYS A 92 8.58 -16.20 8.88
CA LYS A 92 7.33 -16.82 9.33
C LYS A 92 6.97 -18.07 8.54
N GLN A 93 7.05 -18.02 7.20
CA GLN A 93 6.55 -19.08 6.31
C GLN A 93 7.66 -19.94 5.70
N LYS A 94 8.94 -19.60 5.91
CA LYS A 94 10.11 -20.29 5.32
C LYS A 94 10.15 -20.26 3.78
N ILE A 95 9.48 -19.30 3.17
CA ILE A 95 9.42 -19.10 1.73
C ILE A 95 10.30 -17.92 1.35
N ASN A 96 11.28 -18.14 0.48
CA ASN A 96 12.17 -17.09 0.02
C ASN A 96 11.57 -16.39 -1.23
N LYS A 97 11.16 -15.13 -1.11
CA LYS A 97 10.67 -14.31 -2.21
C LYS A 97 11.73 -13.32 -2.66
N ARG A 98 11.88 -13.16 -3.98
CA ARG A 98 12.68 -12.10 -4.54
C ARG A 98 11.94 -10.76 -4.39
N TRP A 99 12.71 -9.68 -4.25
CA TRP A 99 12.14 -8.35 -4.13
C TRP A 99 13.03 -7.31 -4.80
N GLY A 100 12.47 -6.12 -5.00
CA GLY A 100 13.20 -4.98 -5.49
C GLY A 100 12.31 -3.76 -5.66
N TYR A 101 12.86 -2.74 -6.31
CA TYR A 101 12.23 -1.43 -6.42
C TYR A 101 12.65 -0.71 -7.70
N ASP A 102 11.88 0.32 -8.08
CA ASP A 102 12.26 1.24 -9.13
C ASP A 102 12.91 2.51 -8.56
N ARG A 103 13.80 3.10 -9.35
CA ARG A 103 14.38 4.41 -9.06
C ARG A 103 13.49 5.50 -9.66
N LYS A 104 13.40 6.66 -9.01
CA LYS A 104 12.73 7.83 -9.60
C LYS A 104 13.55 8.47 -10.71
N GLU A 105 14.88 8.42 -10.58
CA GLU A 105 15.84 8.94 -11.53
C GLU A 105 16.79 7.84 -12.00
N SER A 106 17.23 7.94 -13.24
CA SER A 106 18.18 6.99 -13.80
C SER A 106 19.53 7.11 -13.12
N LYS A 107 20.15 5.97 -12.81
CA LYS A 107 21.55 5.94 -12.39
C LYS A 107 22.43 6.25 -13.62
N GLY A 108 23.23 7.29 -13.54
CA GLY A 108 24.07 7.76 -14.67
C GLY A 108 25.19 6.82 -15.11
N HIS A 109 25.43 5.71 -14.38
CA HIS A 109 26.51 4.75 -14.63
C HIS A 109 26.03 3.32 -14.41
N GLY A 110 26.54 2.36 -15.18
CA GLY A 110 26.24 0.93 -15.06
C GLY A 110 25.44 0.37 -16.22
N VAL A 111 24.94 -0.86 -16.07
CA VAL A 111 24.12 -1.54 -17.08
C VAL A 111 22.76 -0.84 -17.22
N ALA A 112 22.27 -0.67 -18.42
CA ALA A 112 21.03 0.07 -18.71
C ALA A 112 19.79 -0.46 -17.94
N GLU A 113 19.74 -1.76 -17.64
CA GLU A 113 18.66 -2.39 -16.85
C GLU A 113 18.71 -1.96 -15.40
N GLU A 114 19.91 -1.84 -14.80
CA GLU A 114 20.12 -1.40 -13.42
C GLU A 114 19.96 0.12 -13.24
N ALA A 115 19.87 0.86 -14.33
CA ALA A 115 19.68 2.32 -14.27
C ALA A 115 18.34 2.69 -13.61
N TRP A 116 17.29 1.90 -13.80
CA TRP A 116 15.95 2.20 -13.36
C TRP A 116 15.38 1.22 -12.32
N LEU A 117 15.87 -0.02 -12.31
CA LEU A 117 15.37 -1.08 -11.43
C LEU A 117 16.50 -1.62 -10.56
N VAL A 118 16.15 -2.03 -9.35
CA VAL A 118 17.01 -2.77 -8.43
C VAL A 118 16.29 -4.03 -8.01
N GLY A 119 16.96 -5.17 -8.13
CA GLY A 119 16.42 -6.49 -7.89
C GLY A 119 16.42 -7.35 -9.15
N GLU A 120 16.31 -8.66 -8.98
CA GLU A 120 16.35 -9.63 -10.08
C GLU A 120 14.95 -10.02 -10.52
N ILE A 121 14.46 -9.44 -11.62
CA ILE A 121 13.22 -9.85 -12.29
C ILE A 121 13.57 -10.88 -13.37
N ARG A 122 12.76 -11.93 -13.50
CA ARG A 122 12.95 -13.03 -14.46
C ARG A 122 11.79 -13.10 -15.45
N ASN A 123 12.02 -13.74 -16.59
CA ASN A 123 10.94 -14.01 -17.55
C ASN A 123 9.83 -14.83 -16.90
N GLY A 124 8.59 -14.44 -17.13
CA GLY A 124 7.43 -15.11 -16.59
C GLY A 124 7.13 -14.83 -15.11
N ASP A 125 7.89 -13.94 -14.46
CA ASP A 125 7.66 -13.62 -13.05
C ASP A 125 6.23 -13.13 -12.81
N ARG A 126 5.67 -13.66 -11.74
CA ARG A 126 4.41 -13.21 -11.14
C ARG A 126 4.75 -12.17 -10.07
N ILE A 127 4.28 -10.94 -10.27
CA ILE A 127 4.70 -9.78 -9.50
C ILE A 127 3.51 -9.23 -8.69
N ILE A 128 3.74 -8.93 -7.42
CA ILE A 128 2.87 -8.07 -6.61
C ILE A 128 3.55 -6.73 -6.36
N LEU A 129 2.76 -5.66 -6.34
CA LEU A 129 3.21 -4.33 -5.91
C LEU A 129 2.78 -4.08 -4.46
N VAL A 130 3.64 -3.43 -3.67
CA VAL A 130 3.31 -3.05 -2.29
C VAL A 130 3.50 -1.55 -2.10
N ASP A 131 2.51 -0.87 -1.48
CA ASP A 131 2.60 0.58 -1.24
C ASP A 131 1.74 1.01 -0.04
N ASP A 132 1.80 2.30 0.32
CA ASP A 132 1.05 2.85 1.44
C ASP A 132 -0.45 3.02 1.13
N VAL A 133 -0.79 3.74 0.07
CA VAL A 133 -2.16 4.07 -0.34
C VAL A 133 -2.30 4.13 -1.86
N ILE A 134 -3.53 4.17 -2.34
CA ILE A 134 -3.86 4.53 -3.72
C ILE A 134 -4.60 5.87 -3.71
N THR A 135 -4.20 6.78 -4.60
CA THR A 135 -4.87 8.07 -4.81
C THR A 135 -5.65 8.10 -6.12
N THR A 136 -4.99 8.01 -7.26
CA THR A 136 -5.64 7.97 -8.58
C THR A 136 -5.52 6.61 -9.28
N GLY A 137 -4.68 5.71 -8.78
CA GLY A 137 -4.32 4.46 -9.46
C GLY A 137 -3.33 4.63 -10.63
N LEU A 138 -3.25 5.81 -11.24
CA LEU A 138 -2.35 6.08 -12.37
C LEU A 138 -0.87 5.82 -12.05
N THR A 139 -0.45 6.13 -10.83
CA THR A 139 0.92 5.85 -10.38
C THR A 139 1.24 4.36 -10.45
N LYS A 140 0.28 3.51 -10.10
CA LYS A 140 0.45 2.04 -10.13
C LYS A 140 0.57 1.52 -11.56
N VAL A 141 -0.26 2.04 -12.47
CA VAL A 141 -0.16 1.72 -13.91
C VAL A 141 1.21 2.13 -14.45
N LYS A 142 1.67 3.35 -14.14
CA LYS A 142 3.01 3.82 -14.56
C LYS A 142 4.15 2.98 -13.96
N ASN A 143 4.01 2.47 -12.74
CA ASN A 143 5.00 1.56 -12.17
C ASN A 143 5.04 0.23 -12.95
N ILE A 144 3.91 -0.32 -13.34
CA ILE A 144 3.81 -1.53 -14.16
C ILE A 144 4.46 -1.32 -15.53
N GLU A 145 4.07 -0.26 -16.24
CA GLU A 145 4.67 0.12 -17.53
C GLU A 145 6.20 0.29 -17.44
N LYS A 146 6.67 0.86 -16.33
CA LYS A 146 8.09 1.02 -16.05
C LYS A 146 8.78 -0.32 -15.83
N LEU A 147 8.17 -1.25 -15.11
CA LEU A 147 8.67 -2.61 -14.92
C LEU A 147 8.77 -3.35 -16.24
N GLU A 148 7.72 -3.34 -17.06
CA GLU A 148 7.71 -3.96 -18.38
C GLU A 148 8.80 -3.37 -19.29
N LYS A 149 8.91 -2.04 -19.33
CA LYS A 149 9.87 -1.34 -20.18
C LYS A 149 11.32 -1.60 -19.78
N TYR A 150 11.64 -1.50 -18.50
CA TYR A 150 13.04 -1.48 -18.03
C TYR A 150 13.58 -2.83 -17.58
N SER A 151 12.73 -3.78 -17.18
CA SER A 151 13.20 -5.14 -16.89
C SER A 151 13.64 -5.88 -18.13
N LYS A 152 13.11 -5.52 -19.31
CA LYS A 152 13.29 -6.23 -20.59
C LYS A 152 12.97 -7.72 -20.49
N LYS A 153 12.10 -8.10 -19.55
CA LYS A 153 11.67 -9.49 -19.35
C LYS A 153 10.34 -9.74 -20.03
N ALA A 154 10.20 -10.94 -20.61
CA ALA A 154 8.98 -11.36 -21.28
C ALA A 154 7.98 -11.98 -20.30
N ASN A 155 6.69 -11.89 -20.66
CA ASN A 155 5.58 -12.59 -19.99
C ASN A 155 5.45 -12.29 -18.47
N LEU A 156 5.73 -11.05 -18.05
CA LEU A 156 5.47 -10.64 -16.68
C LEU A 156 3.97 -10.67 -16.38
N GLN A 157 3.62 -11.15 -15.19
CA GLN A 157 2.23 -11.25 -14.74
C GLN A 157 2.05 -10.46 -13.46
N PHE A 158 1.24 -9.41 -13.50
CA PHE A 158 0.93 -8.61 -12.31
C PHE A 158 -0.26 -9.24 -11.56
N LYS A 159 -0.01 -9.84 -10.41
CA LYS A 159 -1.00 -10.61 -9.63
C LYS A 159 -1.84 -9.76 -8.70
N GLY A 160 -1.37 -8.57 -8.36
CA GLY A 160 -2.13 -7.65 -7.52
C GLY A 160 -1.28 -6.53 -6.95
N ILE A 161 -1.97 -5.65 -6.26
CA ILE A 161 -1.41 -4.53 -5.52
C ILE A 161 -1.88 -4.67 -4.08
N VAL A 162 -0.94 -4.67 -3.14
CA VAL A 162 -1.26 -4.68 -1.70
C VAL A 162 -0.94 -3.31 -1.13
N ILE A 163 -1.93 -2.67 -0.52
CA ILE A 163 -1.79 -1.37 0.10
C ILE A 163 -2.09 -1.43 1.60
N PHE A 164 -1.47 -0.53 2.35
CA PHE A 164 -1.71 -0.48 3.77
C PHE A 164 -3.11 0.03 4.10
N LEU A 165 -3.51 1.14 3.50
CA LEU A 165 -4.81 1.76 3.75
C LEU A 165 -5.55 2.07 2.44
N ASP A 166 -6.75 1.50 2.30
CA ASP A 166 -7.75 1.96 1.34
C ASP A 166 -8.49 3.17 1.92
N ARG A 167 -8.29 4.32 1.30
CA ARG A 167 -8.94 5.56 1.70
C ARG A 167 -10.41 5.61 1.34
N GLN A 168 -10.87 4.72 0.46
CA GLN A 168 -12.25 4.67 -0.04
C GLN A 168 -12.73 6.03 -0.57
N GLU A 169 -11.87 6.73 -1.29
CA GLU A 169 -12.12 8.07 -1.85
C GLU A 169 -12.06 8.07 -3.37
N LYS A 170 -12.93 8.86 -3.97
CA LYS A 170 -12.83 9.21 -5.40
C LYS A 170 -11.55 10.01 -5.66
N ASP A 171 -10.99 9.85 -6.84
CA ASP A 171 -9.90 10.70 -7.32
C ASP A 171 -10.39 12.14 -7.64
N THR A 172 -9.52 12.98 -8.19
CA THR A 172 -9.85 14.36 -8.56
C THR A 172 -10.83 14.46 -9.74
N GLU A 173 -11.04 13.38 -10.48
CA GLU A 173 -11.96 13.27 -11.62
C GLU A 173 -13.28 12.59 -11.23
N GLY A 174 -13.44 12.22 -9.96
CA GLY A 174 -14.65 11.57 -9.44
C GLY A 174 -14.67 10.04 -9.62
N ASN A 175 -13.58 9.43 -10.08
CA ASN A 175 -13.50 7.98 -10.29
C ASN A 175 -13.09 7.24 -9.02
N ASN A 176 -13.52 5.98 -8.91
CA ASN A 176 -12.98 5.07 -7.90
C ASN A 176 -11.64 4.50 -8.38
N PRO A 177 -10.50 4.80 -7.70
CA PRO A 177 -9.16 4.37 -8.15
C PRO A 177 -8.98 2.85 -8.12
N ILE A 178 -9.63 2.15 -7.20
CA ILE A 178 -9.55 0.68 -7.11
C ILE A 178 -10.29 0.06 -8.27
N THR A 179 -11.55 0.47 -8.51
CA THR A 179 -12.33 -0.01 -9.66
C THR A 179 -11.62 0.27 -10.98
N TYR A 180 -10.92 1.41 -11.11
CA TYR A 180 -10.09 1.71 -12.28
C TYR A 180 -8.98 0.67 -12.49
N LEU A 181 -8.28 0.28 -11.43
CA LEU A 181 -7.22 -0.75 -11.48
C LEU A 181 -7.78 -2.13 -11.76
N GLU A 182 -8.90 -2.50 -11.14
CA GLU A 182 -9.57 -3.79 -11.34
C GLU A 182 -10.06 -3.97 -12.78
N LYS A 183 -10.60 -2.92 -13.40
CA LYS A 183 -10.94 -2.91 -14.82
C LYS A 183 -9.73 -3.16 -15.75
N LYS A 184 -8.53 -2.90 -15.26
CA LYS A 184 -7.26 -3.23 -15.94
C LYS A 184 -6.73 -4.62 -15.59
N GLY A 185 -7.48 -5.43 -14.86
CA GLY A 185 -7.09 -6.77 -14.43
C GLY A 185 -6.18 -6.81 -13.18
N LEU A 186 -6.02 -5.69 -12.48
CA LEU A 186 -5.15 -5.55 -11.30
C LEU A 186 -5.99 -5.62 -10.02
N LYS A 187 -5.99 -6.74 -9.33
CA LYS A 187 -6.65 -6.86 -8.03
C LYS A 187 -5.96 -5.99 -7.00
N VAL A 188 -6.74 -5.32 -6.15
CA VAL A 188 -6.24 -4.52 -5.04
C VAL A 188 -6.66 -5.15 -3.72
N TYR A 189 -5.68 -5.32 -2.85
CA TYR A 189 -5.85 -5.83 -1.49
C TYR A 189 -5.43 -4.74 -0.51
N SER A 190 -6.27 -4.45 0.46
CA SER A 190 -5.96 -3.46 1.50
C SER A 190 -5.93 -4.12 2.86
N ILE A 191 -4.91 -3.79 3.66
CA ILE A 191 -4.82 -4.27 5.04
C ILE A 191 -5.95 -3.67 5.86
N LEU A 192 -6.16 -2.36 5.73
CA LEU A 192 -7.25 -1.64 6.37
C LEU A 192 -8.04 -0.81 5.36
N LYS A 193 -9.32 -0.58 5.67
CA LYS A 193 -10.19 0.39 5.00
C LYS A 193 -10.50 1.51 5.97
N ILE A 194 -10.47 2.77 5.50
CA ILE A 194 -10.61 3.92 6.41
C ILE A 194 -11.98 3.92 7.12
N ARG A 195 -13.07 3.50 6.47
CA ARG A 195 -14.39 3.44 7.11
C ARG A 195 -14.43 2.43 8.26
N GLU A 196 -13.78 1.25 8.13
CA GLU A 196 -13.70 0.26 9.22
C GLU A 196 -12.86 0.79 10.39
N VAL A 197 -11.82 1.59 10.10
CA VAL A 197 -10.99 2.22 11.13
C VAL A 197 -11.77 3.29 11.89
N VAL A 198 -12.48 4.15 11.18
CA VAL A 198 -13.32 5.22 11.77
C VAL A 198 -14.43 4.63 12.64
N GLU A 199 -15.10 3.60 12.15
CA GLU A 199 -16.17 2.94 12.91
C GLU A 199 -15.65 2.27 14.16
N PHE A 200 -14.48 1.64 14.13
CA PHE A 200 -13.83 1.05 15.30
C PHE A 200 -13.44 2.09 16.36
N LEU A 201 -13.07 3.30 15.94
CA LEU A 201 -12.59 4.35 16.84
C LEU A 201 -13.71 5.28 17.34
N LYS A 202 -14.91 5.18 16.80
CA LYS A 202 -16.05 6.07 17.05
C LYS A 202 -16.36 6.31 18.53
N ASP A 203 -16.37 5.25 19.32
CA ASP A 203 -16.79 5.32 20.74
C ASP A 203 -15.59 5.40 21.69
N ASP A 204 -14.35 5.45 21.18
CA ASP A 204 -13.13 5.41 21.98
C ASP A 204 -12.26 6.66 21.78
N LEU A 205 -11.94 7.01 20.54
CA LEU A 205 -10.98 8.07 20.21
C LEU A 205 -11.52 9.15 19.25
N ILE A 206 -12.69 8.96 18.70
CA ILE A 206 -13.36 9.90 17.80
C ILE A 206 -14.65 10.35 18.46
N ASN A 207 -14.80 11.65 18.73
CA ASN A 207 -16.03 12.21 19.26
C ASN A 207 -17.10 12.39 18.16
N ASP A 208 -18.34 12.64 18.56
CA ASP A 208 -19.50 12.79 17.66
C ASP A 208 -19.27 13.82 16.56
N ALA A 209 -18.67 14.96 16.90
CA ALA A 209 -18.40 16.03 15.92
C ALA A 209 -17.35 15.59 14.88
N GLN A 210 -16.30 14.90 15.32
CA GLN A 210 -15.31 14.34 14.41
C GLN A 210 -15.92 13.25 13.53
N TYR A 211 -16.75 12.37 14.11
CA TYR A 211 -17.45 11.34 13.36
C TYR A 211 -18.38 11.94 12.30
N GLN A 212 -19.14 13.00 12.65
CA GLN A 212 -19.99 13.69 11.68
C GLN A 212 -19.16 14.29 10.53
N ASN A 213 -18.03 14.93 10.85
CA ASN A 213 -17.11 15.43 9.81
C ASN A 213 -16.62 14.34 8.84
N PHE A 214 -16.42 13.12 9.36
CA PHE A 214 -16.10 11.95 8.50
C PHE A 214 -17.27 11.57 7.61
N GLN A 215 -18.50 11.54 8.14
CA GLN A 215 -19.69 11.20 7.35
C GLN A 215 -19.89 12.21 6.22
N ASP A 216 -19.85 13.50 6.53
CA ASP A 216 -19.99 14.58 5.54
C ASP A 216 -18.89 14.48 4.45
N TYR A 217 -17.66 14.21 4.85
CA TYR A 217 -16.55 14.01 3.94
C TYR A 217 -16.74 12.80 3.01
N PHE A 218 -17.26 11.69 3.55
CA PHE A 218 -17.51 10.50 2.75
C PHE A 218 -18.74 10.59 1.86
N GLU A 219 -19.73 11.42 2.21
CA GLU A 219 -20.83 11.73 1.30
C GLU A 219 -20.33 12.46 0.06
N GLU A 220 -19.42 13.40 0.22
CA GLU A 220 -18.87 14.21 -0.88
C GLU A 220 -17.81 13.43 -1.69
N TYR A 221 -16.83 12.82 -1.02
CA TYR A 221 -15.63 12.28 -1.65
C TYR A 221 -15.54 10.76 -1.62
N GLY A 222 -16.42 10.05 -0.93
CA GLY A 222 -16.37 8.59 -0.78
C GLY A 222 -16.74 7.80 -2.03
N THR A 223 -16.21 6.58 -2.10
CA THR A 223 -16.53 5.56 -3.14
C THR A 223 -17.49 4.52 -2.62
#